data_bc35cfd918ea66159ecc5f77c01e581b
#
_entry.id   bc35cfd918ea66159ecc5f77c01e581b
#
_cell.length_a   1.000
_cell.length_b   1.000
_cell.length_c   1.000
_cell.angle_alpha   90.00
_cell.angle_beta   90.00
_cell.angle_gamma   90.00
#
_symmetry.space_group_name_H-M   'P 1'
#
loop_
_entity.id
_entity.type
_entity.pdbx_description
1 polymer ?
#
loop_
_entity_poly.entity_id
_entity_poly.type
_entity_poly.pdbx_seq_one_letter_code
_entity_poly.pdbx_strand_id
1 'polypeptide(L)'
;MRIVIFIVTYIFFINTSTAQNQYPIVLIHGFMGWGTEEMAGYKYWGGEHDFQEYLESFGYEVYTVSIGPISSNWDRAIETYYQIKGGQVDYGKKHSDQYKIIQKPKNKNWDGLYSQWNSDNPIHIIGHSLGGQTARMLQFLLENQIYADSLNMTIEESDLLRIQKLKWIRSITTISTPHNGTTLSNIVTTTLPFMEELMGLAALIDNRVYSFDLEQWGFSRRSNEPWNKYFERLRYHPAWKTKNFCAWDVSIEGARQLNNKLKANNDIYYFSFATGNTNKDQNTGQHKPNASMSIVLRPNAYMMGKSTQCWVKGDCTDSTWYENDGIVNTISQLGPTSGQSGFDKIITYKDEDDLVTGAWLYMGKYTMDHKAFMGHGNYSDETITIVYNVFNEHSKRLMSLPAF
;
A
#
# COMPACT_ATOMS: atom_id res chain seq x y z
N MET A 1 26.06 37.45 65.67
CA MET A 1 25.04 36.48 65.21
C MET A 1 24.96 36.62 63.67
N ARG A 2 25.57 35.66 62.94
CA ARG A 2 25.56 35.66 61.44
C ARG A 2 24.41 34.81 61.01
N ILE A 3 23.45 35.41 60.30
CA ILE A 3 22.33 34.69 59.68
C ILE A 3 22.82 34.14 58.33
N VAL A 4 22.84 32.81 58.20
CA VAL A 4 23.12 32.11 56.94
C VAL A 4 21.75 31.87 56.24
N ILE A 5 21.51 32.53 55.11
CA ILE A 5 20.32 32.32 54.27
C ILE A 5 20.65 31.16 53.33
N PHE A 6 19.96 30.04 53.48
CA PHE A 6 19.97 28.94 52.49
C PHE A 6 18.97 29.29 51.39
N ILE A 7 19.48 29.57 50.19
CA ILE A 7 18.65 29.65 48.99
C ILE A 7 18.47 28.22 48.43
N VAL A 8 17.26 27.65 48.56
CA VAL A 8 16.88 26.38 47.94
C VAL A 8 16.40 26.70 46.54
N THR A 9 17.23 26.39 45.55
CA THR A 9 16.84 26.53 44.13
C THR A 9 16.04 25.27 43.75
N TYR A 10 14.72 25.42 43.57
CA TYR A 10 13.87 24.40 42.99
C TYR A 10 14.12 24.37 41.47
N ILE A 11 14.79 23.35 40.96
CA ILE A 11 14.88 23.06 39.54
C ILE A 11 13.57 22.33 39.15
N PHE A 12 12.63 23.07 38.52
CA PHE A 12 11.51 22.46 37.88
C PHE A 12 12.03 21.75 36.61
N PHE A 13 12.09 20.43 36.63
CA PHE A 13 12.15 19.64 35.41
C PHE A 13 10.80 19.76 34.74
N ILE A 14 10.70 20.63 33.73
CA ILE A 14 9.59 20.62 32.81
C ILE A 14 9.76 19.35 31.98
N ASN A 15 9.11 18.25 32.40
CA ASN A 15 8.85 17.14 31.52
C ASN A 15 7.96 17.68 30.39
N THR A 16 8.53 18.03 29.24
CA THR A 16 7.79 18.20 28.01
C THR A 16 7.28 16.81 27.60
N SER A 17 6.16 16.41 28.18
CA SER A 17 5.36 15.33 27.63
C SER A 17 4.94 15.81 26.25
N THR A 18 5.59 15.37 25.20
CA THR A 18 5.04 15.49 23.86
C THR A 18 3.69 14.80 23.90
N ALA A 19 2.63 15.56 23.63
CA ALA A 19 1.30 14.99 23.61
C ALA A 19 1.29 13.85 22.59
N GLN A 20 1.10 12.63 23.09
CA GLN A 20 0.92 11.45 22.26
C GLN A 20 -0.33 11.67 21.43
N ASN A 21 -0.25 11.39 20.12
CA ASN A 21 -1.42 11.42 19.29
C ASN A 21 -2.24 10.14 19.51
N GLN A 22 -3.52 10.16 19.13
CA GLN A 22 -4.42 9.01 19.11
C GLN A 22 -5.10 8.89 17.74
N TYR A 23 -4.36 9.22 16.68
CA TYR A 23 -4.90 9.18 15.33
C TYR A 23 -5.17 7.74 14.90
N PRO A 24 -6.31 7.47 14.23
CA PRO A 24 -6.62 6.13 13.75
C PRO A 24 -5.59 5.59 12.78
N ILE A 25 -5.45 4.26 12.75
CA ILE A 25 -4.63 3.52 11.80
C ILE A 25 -5.53 2.97 10.70
N VAL A 26 -5.24 3.29 9.44
CA VAL A 26 -5.95 2.76 8.28
C VAL A 26 -5.07 1.74 7.57
N LEU A 27 -5.59 0.53 7.40
CA LEU A 27 -4.93 -0.59 6.75
C LEU A 27 -5.37 -0.69 5.28
N ILE A 28 -4.40 -0.61 4.34
CA ILE A 28 -4.66 -0.67 2.90
C ILE A 28 -4.04 -1.94 2.33
N HIS A 29 -4.88 -2.88 1.91
CA HIS A 29 -4.45 -4.16 1.34
C HIS A 29 -3.74 -4.00 -0.02
N GLY A 30 -2.99 -5.03 -0.45
CA GLY A 30 -2.28 -5.08 -1.72
C GLY A 30 -3.11 -5.62 -2.87
N PHE A 31 -2.40 -6.08 -3.91
CA PHE A 31 -2.96 -6.78 -5.06
C PHE A 31 -3.73 -8.03 -4.63
N MET A 32 -4.90 -8.25 -5.22
CA MET A 32 -5.83 -9.34 -4.89
C MET A 32 -6.22 -9.39 -3.40
N GLY A 33 -6.11 -8.27 -2.71
CA GLY A 33 -6.54 -8.16 -1.31
C GLY A 33 -8.05 -7.96 -1.19
N TRP A 34 -8.54 -7.96 0.05
CA TRP A 34 -9.96 -7.88 0.39
C TRP A 34 -10.18 -7.20 1.73
N GLY A 35 -11.41 -6.79 1.99
CA GLY A 35 -11.85 -6.20 3.25
C GLY A 35 -12.26 -7.24 4.30
N THR A 36 -12.74 -6.74 5.44
CA THR A 36 -13.08 -7.57 6.62
C THR A 36 -14.26 -8.52 6.40
N GLU A 37 -15.21 -8.14 5.53
CA GLU A 37 -16.48 -8.87 5.31
C GLU A 37 -16.38 -9.91 4.18
N GLU A 38 -15.23 -10.01 3.53
CA GLU A 38 -15.00 -10.93 2.42
C GLU A 38 -14.27 -12.20 2.89
N MET A 39 -14.08 -13.16 1.98
CA MET A 39 -13.32 -14.40 2.17
C MET A 39 -13.77 -15.27 3.35
N ALA A 40 -15.09 -15.25 3.66
CA ALA A 40 -15.71 -16.08 4.71
C ALA A 40 -15.01 -15.98 6.09
N GLY A 41 -14.50 -14.80 6.43
CA GLY A 41 -13.83 -14.52 7.69
C GLY A 41 -12.32 -14.69 7.70
N TYR A 42 -11.71 -15.21 6.63
CA TYR A 42 -10.26 -15.22 6.48
C TYR A 42 -9.76 -13.81 6.17
N LYS A 43 -8.93 -13.24 7.05
CA LYS A 43 -8.55 -11.84 7.00
C LYS A 43 -7.37 -11.59 6.06
N TYR A 44 -7.40 -10.49 5.31
CA TYR A 44 -6.20 -10.04 4.60
C TYR A 44 -5.08 -9.66 5.57
N TRP A 45 -5.44 -9.01 6.66
CA TRP A 45 -4.55 -8.61 7.74
C TRP A 45 -4.60 -9.65 8.87
N GLY A 46 -3.80 -10.70 8.75
CA GLY A 46 -3.65 -11.73 9.77
C GLY A 46 -3.98 -13.15 9.35
N GLY A 47 -4.61 -13.37 8.20
CA GLY A 47 -5.04 -14.71 7.79
C GLY A 47 -6.13 -15.27 8.71
N GLU A 48 -5.83 -16.32 9.46
CA GLU A 48 -6.70 -16.88 10.51
C GLU A 48 -6.70 -16.02 11.79
N HIS A 49 -5.73 -15.10 11.89
CA HIS A 49 -5.59 -14.15 12.99
C HIS A 49 -6.05 -12.78 12.50
N ASP A 50 -6.81 -12.04 13.31
CA ASP A 50 -7.25 -10.69 12.96
C ASP A 50 -6.30 -9.65 13.54
N PHE A 51 -5.44 -9.04 12.69
CA PHE A 51 -4.50 -8.00 13.14
C PHE A 51 -5.21 -6.70 13.51
N GLN A 52 -6.36 -6.41 12.91
CA GLN A 52 -7.18 -5.27 13.33
C GLN A 52 -7.66 -5.47 14.76
N GLU A 53 -8.34 -6.60 15.04
CA GLU A 53 -8.81 -6.93 16.39
C GLU A 53 -7.66 -6.99 17.40
N TYR A 54 -6.52 -7.55 17.00
CA TYR A 54 -5.32 -7.58 17.84
C TYR A 54 -4.87 -6.17 18.25
N LEU A 55 -4.78 -5.22 17.31
CA LEU A 55 -4.37 -3.86 17.59
C LEU A 55 -5.44 -3.11 18.40
N GLU A 56 -6.71 -3.32 18.11
CA GLU A 56 -7.83 -2.76 18.88
C GLU A 56 -7.82 -3.22 20.34
N SER A 57 -7.31 -4.43 20.62
CA SER A 57 -7.18 -4.94 22.00
C SER A 57 -6.20 -4.12 22.86
N PHE A 58 -5.30 -3.33 22.25
CA PHE A 58 -4.43 -2.37 22.92
C PHE A 58 -5.02 -0.96 22.99
N GLY A 59 -6.25 -0.76 22.52
CA GLY A 59 -6.95 0.52 22.54
C GLY A 59 -6.68 1.41 21.34
N TYR A 60 -6.04 0.91 20.27
CA TYR A 60 -5.89 1.66 19.02
C TYR A 60 -7.19 1.64 18.23
N GLU A 61 -7.50 2.75 17.58
CA GLU A 61 -8.59 2.84 16.60
C GLU A 61 -8.04 2.39 15.23
N VAL A 62 -8.58 1.30 14.67
CA VAL A 62 -8.05 0.68 13.45
C VAL A 62 -9.17 0.44 12.43
N TYR A 63 -8.91 0.79 11.19
CA TYR A 63 -9.84 0.58 10.08
C TYR A 63 -9.18 -0.16 8.94
N THR A 64 -9.86 -1.14 8.37
CA THR A 64 -9.46 -1.84 7.16
C THR A 64 -10.33 -1.42 5.99
N VAL A 65 -9.73 -0.95 4.89
CA VAL A 65 -10.46 -0.62 3.67
C VAL A 65 -10.57 -1.83 2.74
N SER A 66 -11.68 -1.91 1.99
CA SER A 66 -11.94 -2.89 0.93
C SER A 66 -12.05 -2.15 -0.40
N ILE A 67 -11.00 -2.12 -1.17
CA ILE A 67 -10.88 -1.36 -2.41
C ILE A 67 -10.57 -2.28 -3.59
N GLY A 68 -10.73 -1.81 -4.83
CA GLY A 68 -10.54 -2.62 -6.01
C GLY A 68 -9.23 -3.40 -6.01
N PRO A 69 -9.27 -4.76 -5.96
CA PRO A 69 -8.08 -5.59 -5.74
C PRO A 69 -7.09 -5.57 -6.92
N ILE A 70 -7.56 -5.18 -8.09
CA ILE A 70 -6.79 -5.14 -9.34
C ILE A 70 -6.81 -3.77 -10.02
N SER A 71 -7.49 -2.80 -9.43
CA SER A 71 -7.60 -1.43 -9.95
C SER A 71 -6.24 -0.70 -9.88
N SER A 72 -6.11 0.39 -10.63
CA SER A 72 -4.93 1.25 -10.57
C SER A 72 -4.78 1.91 -9.19
N ASN A 73 -3.57 2.36 -8.87
CA ASN A 73 -3.33 3.14 -7.65
C ASN A 73 -4.19 4.42 -7.60
N TRP A 74 -4.50 5.00 -8.75
CA TRP A 74 -5.40 6.16 -8.83
C TRP A 74 -6.81 5.81 -8.37
N ASP A 75 -7.42 4.79 -8.98
CA ASP A 75 -8.77 4.37 -8.64
C ASP A 75 -8.85 3.90 -7.18
N ARG A 76 -7.88 3.09 -6.74
CA ARG A 76 -7.77 2.60 -5.36
C ARG A 76 -7.64 3.73 -4.34
N ALA A 77 -6.86 4.76 -4.63
CA ALA A 77 -6.71 5.92 -3.74
C ALA A 77 -8.01 6.72 -3.60
N ILE A 78 -8.76 6.87 -4.70
CA ILE A 78 -10.08 7.51 -4.67
C ILE A 78 -11.07 6.66 -3.84
N GLU A 79 -11.10 5.36 -4.06
CA GLU A 79 -11.94 4.45 -3.27
C GLU A 79 -11.57 4.49 -1.78
N THR A 80 -10.26 4.51 -1.45
CA THR A 80 -9.78 4.67 -0.07
C THR A 80 -10.30 5.96 0.55
N TYR A 81 -10.22 7.08 -0.18
CA TYR A 81 -10.75 8.36 0.29
C TYR A 81 -12.23 8.28 0.65
N TYR A 82 -13.05 7.73 -0.25
CA TYR A 82 -14.49 7.66 -0.01
C TYR A 82 -14.88 6.61 1.02
N GLN A 83 -14.12 5.53 1.17
CA GLN A 83 -14.37 4.59 2.27
C GLN A 83 -14.07 5.19 3.65
N ILE A 84 -13.00 5.98 3.77
CA ILE A 84 -12.66 6.63 5.03
C ILE A 84 -13.63 7.80 5.29
N LYS A 85 -13.80 8.68 4.32
CA LYS A 85 -14.55 9.93 4.49
C LYS A 85 -16.05 9.78 4.39
N GLY A 86 -16.50 8.83 3.60
CA GLY A 86 -17.90 8.64 3.22
C GLY A 86 -18.26 9.29 1.89
N GLY A 87 -19.39 8.86 1.33
CA GLY A 87 -19.96 9.39 0.11
C GLY A 87 -19.86 8.48 -1.10
N GLN A 88 -20.38 8.97 -2.23
CA GLN A 88 -20.36 8.30 -3.52
C GLN A 88 -19.00 8.43 -4.18
N VAL A 89 -18.37 7.33 -4.54
CA VAL A 89 -17.12 7.34 -5.31
C VAL A 89 -17.28 8.14 -6.58
N ASP A 90 -16.32 9.02 -6.81
CA ASP A 90 -16.21 9.83 -8.00
C ASP A 90 -14.75 9.84 -8.50
N TYR A 91 -14.48 9.06 -9.55
CA TYR A 91 -13.14 8.95 -10.13
C TYR A 91 -12.68 10.20 -10.90
N GLY A 92 -13.56 11.21 -11.01
CA GLY A 92 -13.35 12.42 -11.79
C GLY A 92 -13.68 12.23 -13.27
N LYS A 93 -14.31 13.25 -13.85
CA LYS A 93 -14.79 13.17 -15.24
C LYS A 93 -13.65 12.96 -16.23
N LYS A 94 -12.59 13.74 -16.12
CA LYS A 94 -11.45 13.69 -17.04
C LYS A 94 -10.75 12.32 -17.04
N HIS A 95 -10.54 11.76 -15.84
CA HIS A 95 -9.96 10.42 -15.69
C HIS A 95 -10.90 9.35 -16.27
N SER A 96 -12.18 9.43 -15.95
CA SER A 96 -13.18 8.47 -16.43
C SER A 96 -13.34 8.49 -17.94
N ASP A 97 -13.36 9.68 -18.55
CA ASP A 97 -13.40 9.82 -20.00
C ASP A 97 -12.15 9.26 -20.69
N GLN A 98 -10.97 9.50 -20.09
CA GLN A 98 -9.69 9.01 -20.62
C GLN A 98 -9.63 7.49 -20.65
N TYR A 99 -10.07 6.83 -19.58
CA TYR A 99 -9.96 5.38 -19.43
C TYR A 99 -11.24 4.61 -19.75
N LYS A 100 -12.31 5.31 -20.12
CA LYS A 100 -13.61 4.72 -20.46
C LYS A 100 -14.21 3.92 -19.30
N ILE A 101 -14.08 4.46 -18.09
CA ILE A 101 -14.68 3.89 -16.89
C ILE A 101 -15.91 4.69 -16.45
N ILE A 102 -16.76 4.09 -15.62
CA ILE A 102 -17.92 4.76 -15.03
C ILE A 102 -17.42 5.70 -13.94
N GLN A 103 -17.67 7.01 -14.08
CA GLN A 103 -17.22 8.03 -13.15
C GLN A 103 -17.74 7.79 -11.72
N LYS A 104 -19.03 7.47 -11.59
CA LYS A 104 -19.73 7.28 -10.30
C LYS A 104 -20.46 5.93 -10.30
N PRO A 105 -19.76 4.81 -10.03
CA PRO A 105 -20.39 3.49 -9.96
C PRO A 105 -21.43 3.44 -8.83
N LYS A 106 -22.66 3.04 -9.12
CA LYS A 106 -23.79 3.09 -8.18
C LYS A 106 -23.57 2.32 -6.88
N ASN A 107 -22.79 1.24 -6.93
CA ASN A 107 -22.56 0.35 -5.80
C ASN A 107 -21.41 0.80 -4.89
N LYS A 108 -20.69 1.89 -5.24
CA LYS A 108 -19.57 2.41 -4.47
C LYS A 108 -19.99 3.71 -3.74
N ASN A 109 -20.82 3.54 -2.72
CA ASN A 109 -21.26 4.62 -1.83
C ASN A 109 -21.18 4.14 -0.39
N TRP A 110 -20.44 4.85 0.46
CA TRP A 110 -20.13 4.44 1.83
C TRP A 110 -20.51 5.51 2.86
N ASP A 111 -20.85 5.06 4.06
CA ASP A 111 -21.16 5.96 5.19
C ASP A 111 -19.92 6.64 5.76
N GLY A 112 -18.73 6.06 5.50
CA GLY A 112 -17.44 6.54 5.97
C GLY A 112 -16.99 5.83 7.25
N LEU A 113 -15.82 5.15 7.19
CA LEU A 113 -15.20 4.50 8.34
C LEU A 113 -14.78 5.53 9.40
N TYR A 114 -14.32 6.69 8.96
CA TYR A 114 -13.87 7.80 9.80
C TYR A 114 -14.31 9.13 9.18
N SER A 115 -15.60 9.45 9.22
CA SER A 115 -16.19 10.60 8.54
C SER A 115 -15.67 11.96 9.04
N GLN A 116 -15.14 12.02 10.26
CA GLN A 116 -14.49 13.20 10.84
C GLN A 116 -13.06 13.47 10.31
N TRP A 117 -12.52 12.61 9.45
CA TRP A 117 -11.19 12.75 8.87
C TRP A 117 -10.98 14.12 8.21
N ASN A 118 -10.02 14.87 8.70
CA ASN A 118 -9.62 16.20 8.23
C ASN A 118 -8.24 16.57 8.81
N SER A 119 -7.81 17.83 8.69
CA SER A 119 -6.53 18.32 9.24
C SER A 119 -6.45 18.28 10.77
N ASP A 120 -7.59 18.38 11.48
CA ASP A 120 -7.64 18.32 12.94
C ASP A 120 -7.72 16.88 13.45
N ASN A 121 -8.17 15.99 12.60
CA ASN A 121 -8.33 14.56 12.85
C ASN A 121 -7.61 13.73 11.78
N PRO A 122 -6.28 13.83 11.66
CA PRO A 122 -5.51 13.09 10.67
C PRO A 122 -5.45 11.59 11.00
N ILE A 123 -4.88 10.82 10.07
CA ILE A 123 -4.74 9.37 10.22
C ILE A 123 -3.29 8.91 10.03
N HIS A 124 -3.00 7.71 10.52
CA HIS A 124 -1.85 6.91 10.12
C HIS A 124 -2.29 5.91 9.04
N ILE A 125 -1.45 5.64 8.06
CA ILE A 125 -1.73 4.63 7.02
C ILE A 125 -0.67 3.55 7.08
N ILE A 126 -1.10 2.28 7.04
CA ILE A 126 -0.24 1.12 6.83
C ILE A 126 -0.69 0.42 5.54
N GLY A 127 0.17 0.42 4.53
CA GLY A 127 -0.11 -0.22 3.24
C GLY A 127 0.81 -1.41 2.98
N HIS A 128 0.23 -2.56 2.65
CA HIS A 128 0.99 -3.73 2.22
C HIS A 128 1.08 -3.82 0.70
N SER A 129 2.26 -4.14 0.17
CA SER A 129 2.43 -4.39 -1.26
C SER A 129 1.96 -3.20 -2.11
N LEU A 130 1.08 -3.41 -3.09
CA LEU A 130 0.42 -2.36 -3.87
C LEU A 130 -0.28 -1.31 -2.98
N GLY A 131 -0.76 -1.70 -1.79
CA GLY A 131 -1.40 -0.78 -0.84
C GLY A 131 -0.50 0.37 -0.38
N GLY A 132 0.81 0.16 -0.30
CA GLY A 132 1.76 1.23 -0.01
C GLY A 132 1.89 2.23 -1.17
N GLN A 133 1.84 1.79 -2.42
CA GLN A 133 1.77 2.71 -3.57
C GLN A 133 0.43 3.45 -3.59
N THR A 134 -0.67 2.77 -3.24
CA THR A 134 -2.02 3.39 -3.11
C THR A 134 -2.01 4.48 -2.03
N ALA A 135 -1.39 4.25 -0.87
CA ALA A 135 -1.24 5.25 0.19
C ALA A 135 -0.51 6.50 -0.29
N ARG A 136 0.58 6.34 -1.04
CA ARG A 136 1.34 7.46 -1.65
C ARG A 136 0.50 8.20 -2.70
N MET A 137 -0.28 7.48 -3.50
CA MET A 137 -1.20 8.10 -4.46
C MET A 137 -2.30 8.89 -3.73
N LEU A 138 -2.85 8.36 -2.64
CA LEU A 138 -3.84 9.07 -1.82
C LEU A 138 -3.26 10.39 -1.25
N GLN A 139 -2.04 10.35 -0.71
CA GLN A 139 -1.32 11.55 -0.30
C GLN A 139 -1.25 12.58 -1.43
N PHE A 140 -0.80 12.15 -2.62
CA PHE A 140 -0.70 13.04 -3.78
C PHE A 140 -2.04 13.68 -4.16
N LEU A 141 -3.13 12.91 -4.17
CA LEU A 141 -4.47 13.41 -4.50
C LEU A 141 -5.00 14.38 -3.45
N LEU A 142 -4.67 14.17 -2.16
CA LEU A 142 -5.04 15.09 -1.09
C LEU A 142 -4.28 16.41 -1.18
N GLU A 143 -3.00 16.35 -1.52
CA GLU A 143 -2.10 17.52 -1.47
C GLU A 143 -2.11 18.37 -2.74
N ASN A 144 -2.70 17.88 -3.84
CA ASN A 144 -2.65 18.56 -5.12
C ASN A 144 -4.04 18.84 -5.68
N GLN A 145 -4.18 20.03 -6.23
CA GLN A 145 -5.36 20.41 -7.03
C GLN A 145 -5.13 19.93 -8.47
N ILE A 146 -5.51 18.69 -8.74
CA ILE A 146 -5.18 18.02 -10.01
C ILE A 146 -5.74 18.75 -11.24
N TYR A 147 -6.86 19.45 -11.09
CA TYR A 147 -7.58 20.12 -12.17
C TYR A 147 -7.80 21.61 -11.92
N ALA A 148 -6.94 22.27 -11.13
CA ALA A 148 -7.04 23.68 -10.81
C ALA A 148 -6.98 24.61 -12.04
N ASP A 149 -6.28 24.21 -13.09
CA ASP A 149 -6.05 25.03 -14.30
C ASP A 149 -7.19 24.99 -15.32
N SER A 150 -8.25 24.22 -15.10
CA SER A 150 -9.40 24.26 -15.98
C SER A 150 -10.25 25.48 -15.66
N LEU A 151 -10.14 26.54 -16.47
CA LEU A 151 -10.98 27.76 -16.44
C LEU A 151 -12.50 27.47 -16.50
N ASN A 152 -12.87 26.25 -16.82
CA ASN A 152 -14.19 25.65 -16.68
C ASN A 152 -14.16 24.62 -15.56
N MET A 153 -14.12 25.07 -14.32
CA MET A 153 -14.42 24.22 -13.16
C MET A 153 -15.87 23.79 -13.27
N THR A 154 -16.11 22.76 -14.05
CA THR A 154 -17.44 22.14 -14.10
C THR A 154 -17.65 21.44 -12.75
N ILE A 155 -18.88 21.53 -12.24
CA ILE A 155 -19.40 20.86 -11.03
C ILE A 155 -19.20 19.31 -11.09
N GLU A 156 -18.57 18.80 -12.14
CA GLU A 156 -18.43 17.37 -12.46
C GLU A 156 -17.21 16.68 -11.88
N GLU A 157 -16.26 17.42 -11.28
CA GLU A 157 -15.07 16.80 -10.68
C GLU A 157 -15.21 16.62 -9.17
N SER A 158 -14.66 15.52 -8.67
CA SER A 158 -14.62 15.17 -7.26
C SER A 158 -13.96 16.26 -6.39
N ASP A 159 -14.48 16.49 -5.19
CA ASP A 159 -13.85 17.39 -4.20
C ASP A 159 -12.44 16.94 -3.81
N LEU A 160 -12.14 15.66 -3.86
CA LEU A 160 -10.79 15.14 -3.68
C LEU A 160 -9.82 15.72 -4.72
N LEU A 161 -10.27 15.84 -5.97
CA LEU A 161 -9.42 16.27 -7.09
C LEU A 161 -9.37 17.79 -7.28
N ARG A 162 -10.30 18.52 -6.66
CA ARG A 162 -10.42 20.00 -6.78
C ARG A 162 -9.83 20.75 -5.60
N ILE A 163 -9.99 20.23 -4.39
CA ILE A 163 -9.71 20.94 -3.14
C ILE A 163 -8.51 20.28 -2.46
N GLN A 164 -7.44 21.05 -2.29
CA GLN A 164 -6.26 20.62 -1.55
C GLN A 164 -6.61 20.35 -0.08
N LYS A 165 -6.11 19.24 0.46
CA LYS A 165 -6.35 18.76 1.83
C LYS A 165 -5.01 18.46 2.50
N LEU A 166 -4.39 19.48 3.07
CA LEU A 166 -3.11 19.37 3.76
C LEU A 166 -3.28 18.82 5.18
N LYS A 167 -2.26 18.11 5.66
CA LYS A 167 -2.19 17.57 7.04
C LYS A 167 -3.28 16.55 7.40
N TRP A 168 -3.86 15.86 6.40
CA TRP A 168 -4.83 14.81 6.65
C TRP A 168 -4.17 13.44 6.93
N ILE A 169 -2.89 13.29 6.61
CA ILE A 169 -2.10 12.09 6.86
C ILE A 169 -0.90 12.47 7.73
N ARG A 170 -0.77 11.83 8.89
CA ARG A 170 0.37 12.02 9.79
C ARG A 170 1.55 11.13 9.44
N SER A 171 1.28 9.87 9.05
CA SER A 171 2.34 8.97 8.60
C SER A 171 1.86 7.98 7.54
N ILE A 172 2.79 7.52 6.73
CA ILE A 172 2.62 6.43 5.77
C ILE A 172 3.66 5.35 6.08
N THR A 173 3.17 4.17 6.41
CA THR A 173 3.97 2.96 6.58
C THR A 173 3.74 2.03 5.40
N THR A 174 4.82 1.48 4.86
CA THR A 174 4.76 0.51 3.76
C THR A 174 5.41 -0.80 4.17
N ILE A 175 4.77 -1.91 3.82
CA ILE A 175 5.26 -3.26 4.09
C ILE A 175 5.36 -3.98 2.74
N SER A 176 6.55 -4.48 2.40
CA SER A 176 6.78 -5.23 1.15
C SER A 176 6.31 -4.51 -0.12
N THR A 177 6.35 -3.17 -0.12
CA THR A 177 5.80 -2.34 -1.19
C THR A 177 6.78 -2.21 -2.36
N PRO A 178 6.35 -2.43 -3.62
CA PRO A 178 7.18 -2.26 -4.81
C PRO A 178 7.35 -0.77 -5.16
N HIS A 179 8.05 0.01 -4.33
CA HIS A 179 8.26 1.45 -4.56
C HIS A 179 8.87 1.76 -5.92
N ASN A 180 9.72 0.86 -6.42
CA ASN A 180 10.39 1.00 -7.71
C ASN A 180 9.89 -0.03 -8.73
N GLY A 181 8.76 -0.68 -8.45
CA GLY A 181 8.19 -1.76 -9.23
C GLY A 181 8.77 -3.12 -8.85
N THR A 182 8.36 -4.14 -9.58
CA THR A 182 8.85 -5.51 -9.44
C THR A 182 9.20 -6.09 -10.79
N THR A 183 10.31 -6.85 -10.84
CA THR A 183 10.70 -7.58 -12.05
C THR A 183 9.72 -8.70 -12.40
N LEU A 184 8.89 -9.15 -11.45
CA LEU A 184 7.82 -10.11 -11.70
C LEU A 184 6.75 -9.56 -12.65
N SER A 185 6.43 -8.28 -12.57
CA SER A 185 5.38 -7.65 -13.38
C SER A 185 5.57 -7.86 -14.89
N ASN A 186 6.79 -7.69 -15.39
CA ASN A 186 7.07 -7.91 -16.82
C ASN A 186 7.04 -9.40 -17.21
N ILE A 187 7.38 -10.28 -16.28
CA ILE A 187 7.30 -11.74 -16.48
C ILE A 187 5.83 -12.16 -16.65
N VAL A 188 4.94 -11.56 -15.88
CA VAL A 188 3.50 -11.86 -15.87
C VAL A 188 2.75 -11.17 -17.02
N THR A 189 3.11 -9.91 -17.37
CA THR A 189 2.42 -9.14 -18.41
C THR A 189 2.79 -9.56 -19.84
N THR A 190 3.94 -10.18 -20.04
CA THR A 190 4.32 -10.77 -21.35
C THR A 190 3.65 -12.10 -21.61
N THR A 191 3.01 -12.69 -20.62
CA THR A 191 2.29 -13.95 -20.73
C THR A 191 0.82 -13.74 -20.35
N LEU A 192 -0.10 -13.93 -21.28
CA LEU A 192 -1.56 -14.05 -21.08
C LEU A 192 -2.00 -14.90 -19.85
N PRO A 193 -1.15 -15.79 -19.26
CA PRO A 193 -1.47 -16.60 -18.10
C PRO A 193 -1.98 -15.85 -16.87
N PHE A 194 -1.58 -14.59 -16.64
CA PHE A 194 -2.02 -13.87 -15.44
C PHE A 194 -3.55 -13.69 -15.39
N MET A 195 -4.16 -13.33 -16.52
CA MET A 195 -5.62 -13.23 -16.58
C MET A 195 -6.29 -14.59 -16.50
N GLU A 196 -5.68 -15.63 -17.06
CA GLU A 196 -6.18 -17.00 -16.97
C GLU A 196 -6.04 -17.57 -15.55
N GLU A 197 -4.94 -17.27 -14.85
CA GLU A 197 -4.77 -17.62 -13.44
C GLU A 197 -5.74 -16.87 -12.53
N LEU A 198 -5.93 -15.56 -12.78
CA LEU A 198 -6.92 -14.74 -12.09
C LEU A 198 -8.34 -15.28 -12.32
N MET A 199 -8.65 -15.62 -13.56
CA MET A 199 -9.95 -16.21 -13.94
C MET A 199 -10.12 -17.62 -13.37
N GLY A 200 -9.05 -18.42 -13.33
CA GLY A 200 -9.05 -19.75 -12.69
C GLY A 200 -9.27 -19.65 -11.18
N LEU A 201 -8.62 -18.70 -10.51
CA LEU A 201 -8.82 -18.44 -9.09
C LEU A 201 -10.25 -17.95 -8.81
N ALA A 202 -10.75 -17.02 -9.61
CA ALA A 202 -12.12 -16.53 -9.50
C ALA A 202 -13.18 -17.60 -9.75
N ALA A 203 -12.90 -18.59 -10.61
CA ALA A 203 -13.79 -19.71 -10.84
C ALA A 203 -13.84 -20.71 -9.67
N LEU A 204 -12.78 -20.74 -8.83
CA LEU A 204 -12.69 -21.58 -7.64
C LEU A 204 -13.31 -20.91 -6.40
N ILE A 205 -13.42 -19.58 -6.40
CA ILE A 205 -13.97 -18.81 -5.29
C ILE A 205 -15.44 -18.50 -5.58
N ASP A 206 -16.35 -18.83 -4.66
CA ASP A 206 -17.76 -18.41 -4.74
C ASP A 206 -17.81 -16.87 -4.70
N ASN A 207 -18.46 -16.23 -5.67
CA ASN A 207 -18.59 -14.77 -5.74
C ASN A 207 -19.43 -14.14 -4.62
N ARG A 208 -20.05 -14.94 -3.76
CA ARG A 208 -20.60 -14.47 -2.49
C ARG A 208 -19.53 -14.26 -1.42
N VAL A 209 -18.30 -14.74 -1.71
CA VAL A 209 -17.18 -14.75 -0.78
C VAL A 209 -16.12 -13.70 -1.17
N TYR A 210 -16.01 -13.36 -2.47
CA TYR A 210 -15.01 -12.40 -2.93
C TYR A 210 -15.52 -11.53 -4.09
N SER A 211 -15.30 -10.22 -4.00
CA SER A 211 -15.61 -9.25 -5.06
C SER A 211 -14.34 -8.80 -5.78
N PHE A 212 -14.35 -8.87 -7.11
CA PHE A 212 -13.28 -8.31 -7.94
C PHE A 212 -13.41 -6.80 -8.14
N ASP A 213 -14.51 -6.21 -7.69
CA ASP A 213 -14.75 -4.76 -7.69
C ASP A 213 -14.50 -4.11 -9.06
N LEU A 214 -15.11 -4.68 -10.10
CA LEU A 214 -14.91 -4.27 -11.50
C LEU A 214 -16.02 -3.35 -12.03
N GLU A 215 -16.81 -2.77 -11.15
CA GLU A 215 -17.97 -1.96 -11.49
C GLU A 215 -17.61 -0.71 -12.29
N GLN A 216 -16.44 -0.10 -12.03
CA GLN A 216 -15.98 1.07 -12.79
C GLN A 216 -15.79 0.78 -14.29
N TRP A 217 -15.50 -0.47 -14.66
CA TRP A 217 -15.43 -0.88 -16.07
C TRP A 217 -16.76 -1.41 -16.62
N GLY A 218 -17.83 -1.40 -15.83
CA GLY A 218 -19.12 -1.96 -16.21
C GLY A 218 -19.14 -3.50 -16.26
N PHE A 219 -18.25 -4.15 -15.53
CA PHE A 219 -18.06 -5.61 -15.54
C PHE A 219 -18.93 -6.36 -14.53
N SER A 220 -20.03 -5.79 -14.12
CA SER A 220 -20.96 -6.55 -13.28
C SER A 220 -21.39 -7.84 -13.99
N ARG A 221 -21.37 -8.94 -13.26
CA ARG A 221 -21.91 -10.20 -13.75
C ARG A 221 -23.43 -10.08 -13.88
N ARG A 222 -23.98 -10.49 -15.01
CA ARG A 222 -25.43 -10.45 -15.25
C ARG A 222 -26.11 -11.51 -14.37
N SER A 223 -27.34 -11.25 -13.99
CA SER A 223 -28.15 -12.23 -13.25
C SER A 223 -28.18 -13.56 -14.01
N ASN A 224 -27.83 -14.65 -13.32
CA ASN A 224 -27.74 -16.00 -13.88
C ASN A 224 -26.70 -16.21 -14.99
N GLU A 225 -25.77 -15.27 -15.22
CA GLU A 225 -24.68 -15.47 -16.18
C GLU A 225 -23.69 -16.52 -15.65
N PRO A 226 -23.46 -17.65 -16.38
CA PRO A 226 -22.46 -18.61 -16.00
C PRO A 226 -21.06 -17.97 -15.95
N TRP A 227 -20.20 -18.37 -15.02
CA TRP A 227 -18.86 -17.82 -14.84
C TRP A 227 -18.00 -17.88 -16.11
N ASN A 228 -18.04 -19.01 -16.83
CA ASN A 228 -17.31 -19.14 -18.08
C ASN A 228 -17.74 -18.10 -19.15
N LYS A 229 -19.03 -17.78 -19.21
CA LYS A 229 -19.54 -16.73 -20.12
C LYS A 229 -19.18 -15.32 -19.66
N TYR A 230 -19.22 -15.09 -18.34
CA TYR A 230 -18.75 -13.83 -17.76
C TYR A 230 -17.28 -13.60 -18.10
N PHE A 231 -16.40 -14.58 -17.88
CA PHE A 231 -14.97 -14.45 -18.19
C PHE A 231 -14.68 -14.39 -19.70
N GLU A 232 -15.41 -15.13 -20.51
CA GLU A 232 -15.30 -15.02 -21.98
C GLU A 232 -15.58 -13.57 -22.44
N ARG A 233 -16.59 -12.93 -21.86
CA ARG A 233 -16.95 -11.52 -22.13
C ARG A 233 -15.87 -10.55 -21.65
N LEU A 234 -15.26 -10.81 -20.51
CA LEU A 234 -14.19 -9.96 -19.95
C LEU A 234 -12.84 -10.14 -20.66
N ARG A 235 -12.53 -11.35 -21.11
CA ARG A 235 -11.20 -11.74 -21.62
C ARG A 235 -10.62 -10.78 -22.66
N TYR A 236 -11.46 -10.22 -23.52
CA TYR A 236 -11.06 -9.33 -24.62
C TYR A 236 -11.39 -7.86 -24.37
N HIS A 237 -11.77 -7.50 -23.14
CA HIS A 237 -12.20 -6.14 -22.89
C HIS A 237 -11.03 -5.14 -23.03
N PRO A 238 -11.26 -3.97 -23.65
CA PRO A 238 -10.23 -2.95 -23.87
C PRO A 238 -9.57 -2.44 -22.58
N ALA A 239 -10.23 -2.52 -21.43
CA ALA A 239 -9.69 -2.11 -20.13
C ALA A 239 -8.34 -2.75 -19.82
N TRP A 240 -8.13 -4.00 -20.21
CA TRP A 240 -6.87 -4.72 -19.97
C TRP A 240 -5.67 -4.17 -20.73
N LYS A 241 -5.91 -3.37 -21.75
CA LYS A 241 -4.86 -2.71 -22.56
C LYS A 241 -4.54 -1.30 -22.06
N THR A 242 -5.24 -0.82 -21.06
CA THR A 242 -5.01 0.53 -20.51
C THR A 242 -3.93 0.51 -19.43
N LYS A 243 -3.39 1.69 -19.14
CA LYS A 243 -2.49 1.89 -17.99
C LYS A 243 -3.24 2.10 -16.67
N ASN A 244 -4.57 2.10 -16.69
CA ASN A 244 -5.41 2.26 -15.51
C ASN A 244 -5.67 0.91 -14.84
N PHE A 245 -4.58 0.20 -14.52
CA PHE A 245 -4.62 -1.15 -13.97
C PHE A 245 -3.38 -1.42 -13.11
N CYS A 246 -3.52 -2.16 -12.03
CA CYS A 246 -2.45 -2.39 -11.05
C CYS A 246 -1.18 -3.02 -11.65
N ALA A 247 -1.30 -3.87 -12.67
CA ALA A 247 -0.14 -4.50 -13.31
C ALA A 247 0.79 -3.46 -13.97
N TRP A 248 0.25 -2.35 -14.47
CA TRP A 248 1.07 -1.23 -14.91
C TRP A 248 1.76 -0.55 -13.74
N ASP A 249 1.04 -0.26 -12.67
CA ASP A 249 1.56 0.50 -11.52
C ASP A 249 2.72 -0.23 -10.82
N VAL A 250 2.65 -1.57 -10.73
CA VAL A 250 3.72 -2.36 -10.11
C VAL A 250 4.85 -2.71 -11.08
N SER A 251 4.74 -2.36 -12.37
CA SER A 251 5.87 -2.51 -13.29
C SER A 251 6.99 -1.52 -12.95
N ILE A 252 8.24 -1.83 -13.31
CA ILE A 252 9.37 -0.92 -13.08
C ILE A 252 9.18 0.42 -13.80
N GLU A 253 8.54 0.42 -14.97
CA GLU A 253 8.25 1.63 -15.73
C GLU A 253 7.10 2.43 -15.12
N GLY A 254 6.01 1.78 -14.71
CA GLY A 254 4.87 2.41 -14.04
C GLY A 254 5.29 3.02 -12.70
N ALA A 255 6.04 2.29 -11.88
CA ALA A 255 6.57 2.77 -10.61
C ALA A 255 7.51 3.98 -10.80
N ARG A 256 8.35 3.99 -11.85
CA ARG A 256 9.19 5.16 -12.16
C ARG A 256 8.35 6.39 -12.53
N GLN A 257 7.29 6.23 -13.30
CA GLN A 257 6.35 7.32 -13.61
C GLN A 257 5.63 7.81 -12.35
N LEU A 258 5.26 6.91 -11.46
CA LEU A 258 4.69 7.24 -10.16
C LEU A 258 5.69 8.06 -9.32
N ASN A 259 6.92 7.61 -9.20
CA ASN A 259 7.98 8.27 -8.42
C ASN A 259 8.37 9.66 -8.97
N ASN A 260 8.11 9.95 -10.23
CA ASN A 260 8.27 11.28 -10.80
C ASN A 260 7.23 12.28 -10.27
N LYS A 261 6.07 11.81 -9.86
CA LYS A 261 4.94 12.63 -9.39
C LYS A 261 4.86 12.66 -7.86
N LEU A 262 5.04 11.50 -7.22
CA LEU A 262 4.83 11.32 -5.79
C LEU A 262 6.14 11.53 -5.03
N LYS A 263 6.21 12.63 -4.29
CA LYS A 263 7.35 12.95 -3.43
C LYS A 263 6.97 12.89 -1.95
N ALA A 264 7.96 12.58 -1.11
CA ALA A 264 7.79 12.67 0.32
C ALA A 264 7.48 14.13 0.73
N ASN A 265 6.47 14.30 1.57
CA ASN A 265 6.07 15.61 2.13
C ASN A 265 6.81 15.85 3.45
N ASN A 266 7.32 17.05 3.66
CA ASN A 266 8.09 17.42 4.84
C ASN A 266 7.28 17.43 6.17
N ASP A 267 5.97 17.29 6.11
CA ASP A 267 5.08 17.22 7.28
C ASP A 267 4.69 15.79 7.67
N ILE A 268 5.04 14.79 6.84
CA ILE A 268 4.63 13.39 6.99
C ILE A 268 5.83 12.51 7.37
N TYR A 269 5.63 11.57 8.29
CA TYR A 269 6.57 10.50 8.59
C TYR A 269 6.37 9.33 7.62
N TYR A 270 7.46 8.78 7.09
CA TYR A 270 7.41 7.63 6.19
C TYR A 270 8.23 6.47 6.75
N PHE A 271 7.64 5.29 6.77
CA PHE A 271 8.29 4.07 7.25
C PHE A 271 8.21 2.98 6.18
N SER A 272 9.29 2.22 6.01
CA SER A 272 9.32 1.08 5.10
C SER A 272 9.87 -0.17 5.76
N PHE A 273 9.11 -1.25 5.70
CA PHE A 273 9.52 -2.59 6.12
C PHE A 273 9.73 -3.45 4.89
N ALA A 274 10.91 -4.06 4.79
CA ALA A 274 11.23 -4.92 3.66
C ALA A 274 11.18 -6.40 4.04
N THR A 275 10.85 -7.22 3.06
CA THR A 275 10.91 -8.69 3.14
C THR A 275 11.82 -9.24 2.06
N GLY A 276 12.40 -10.40 2.34
CA GLY A 276 13.20 -11.13 1.37
C GLY A 276 13.43 -12.56 1.87
N ASN A 277 13.14 -13.54 1.03
CA ASN A 277 13.25 -14.94 1.41
C ASN A 277 13.99 -15.77 0.35
N THR A 278 15.12 -15.23 -0.11
CA THR A 278 16.00 -15.90 -1.07
C THR A 278 17.45 -15.86 -0.60
N ASN A 279 18.24 -16.84 -1.00
CA ASN A 279 19.68 -16.93 -0.73
C ASN A 279 20.50 -16.71 -1.98
N LYS A 280 21.58 -15.94 -1.87
CA LYS A 280 22.55 -15.72 -2.93
C LYS A 280 23.41 -16.97 -3.14
N ASP A 281 23.41 -17.51 -4.36
CA ASP A 281 24.36 -18.53 -4.81
C ASP A 281 25.75 -17.89 -5.03
N GLN A 282 26.75 -18.35 -4.30
CA GLN A 282 28.07 -17.73 -4.30
C GLN A 282 28.82 -17.91 -5.63
N ASN A 283 28.46 -18.94 -6.43
CA ASN A 283 29.14 -19.22 -7.71
C ASN A 283 28.54 -18.38 -8.85
N THR A 284 27.22 -18.19 -8.84
CA THR A 284 26.51 -17.52 -9.94
C THR A 284 26.09 -16.10 -9.62
N GLY A 285 26.07 -15.72 -8.35
CA GLY A 285 25.53 -14.45 -7.88
C GLY A 285 24.01 -14.34 -7.96
N GLN A 286 23.32 -15.37 -8.47
CA GLN A 286 21.87 -15.43 -8.56
C GLN A 286 21.26 -15.76 -7.21
N HIS A 287 19.97 -15.41 -7.02
CA HIS A 287 19.22 -15.74 -5.81
C HIS A 287 18.28 -16.93 -6.05
N LYS A 288 18.18 -17.81 -5.06
CA LYS A 288 17.29 -18.97 -5.04
C LYS A 288 16.36 -18.89 -3.83
N PRO A 289 15.09 -19.35 -3.95
CA PRO A 289 14.16 -19.32 -2.82
C PRO A 289 14.67 -20.16 -1.65
N ASN A 290 14.47 -19.66 -0.43
CA ASN A 290 14.72 -20.40 0.80
C ASN A 290 13.68 -21.54 0.98
N ALA A 291 14.06 -22.54 1.79
CA ALA A 291 13.14 -23.62 2.13
C ALA A 291 11.92 -23.17 2.96
N SER A 292 12.02 -22.05 3.66
CA SER A 292 10.91 -21.44 4.41
C SER A 292 9.93 -20.66 3.55
N MET A 293 10.27 -20.36 2.28
CA MET A 293 9.34 -19.66 1.38
C MET A 293 8.17 -20.57 1.00
N SER A 294 6.97 -20.01 0.98
CA SER A 294 5.75 -20.67 0.49
C SER A 294 5.99 -21.32 -0.89
N ILE A 295 5.59 -22.57 -1.04
CA ILE A 295 5.84 -23.37 -2.25
C ILE A 295 5.31 -22.67 -3.51
N VAL A 296 4.16 -22.00 -3.40
CA VAL A 296 3.53 -21.29 -4.53
C VAL A 296 4.32 -20.05 -5.00
N LEU A 297 5.16 -19.49 -4.15
CA LEU A 297 5.98 -18.31 -4.49
C LEU A 297 7.37 -18.68 -5.04
N ARG A 298 7.85 -19.90 -4.81
CA ARG A 298 9.21 -20.33 -5.21
C ARG A 298 9.50 -20.21 -6.71
N PRO A 299 8.58 -20.55 -7.63
CA PRO A 299 8.82 -20.37 -9.06
C PRO A 299 9.08 -18.90 -9.42
N ASN A 300 8.27 -17.99 -8.89
CA ASN A 300 8.45 -16.53 -9.09
C ASN A 300 9.79 -16.07 -8.52
N ALA A 301 10.09 -16.43 -7.28
CA ALA A 301 11.34 -16.08 -6.60
C ALA A 301 12.58 -16.54 -7.38
N TYR A 302 12.53 -17.75 -7.94
CA TYR A 302 13.61 -18.28 -8.76
C TYR A 302 13.78 -17.51 -10.08
N MET A 303 12.69 -17.13 -10.74
CA MET A 303 12.74 -16.32 -11.95
C MET A 303 13.29 -14.92 -11.66
N MET A 304 12.77 -14.25 -10.63
CA MET A 304 13.20 -12.92 -10.21
C MET A 304 14.66 -12.91 -9.78
N GLY A 305 15.12 -13.97 -9.12
CA GLY A 305 16.49 -14.11 -8.60
C GLY A 305 17.61 -14.14 -9.64
N LYS A 306 17.27 -14.06 -10.93
CA LYS A 306 18.22 -14.05 -12.05
C LYS A 306 17.79 -13.17 -13.22
N SER A 307 16.66 -12.46 -13.10
CA SER A 307 16.08 -11.68 -14.19
C SER A 307 16.54 -10.24 -14.14
N THR A 308 17.04 -9.77 -15.28
CA THR A 308 17.33 -8.36 -15.51
C THR A 308 16.24 -7.77 -16.41
N GLN A 309 15.79 -6.57 -16.09
CA GLN A 309 14.77 -5.85 -16.87
C GLN A 309 15.25 -4.41 -17.10
N CYS A 310 14.92 -3.87 -18.28
CA CYS A 310 15.28 -2.51 -18.62
C CYS A 310 14.07 -1.59 -18.66
N TRP A 311 14.25 -0.36 -18.20
CA TRP A 311 13.29 0.70 -18.44
C TRP A 311 13.26 1.07 -19.93
N VAL A 312 12.13 1.57 -20.41
CA VAL A 312 11.95 1.96 -21.83
C VAL A 312 13.02 2.97 -22.28
N LYS A 313 13.42 3.85 -21.38
CA LYS A 313 14.55 4.77 -21.61
C LYS A 313 15.44 4.76 -20.37
N GLY A 314 16.66 4.35 -20.52
CA GLY A 314 17.66 4.36 -19.46
C GLY A 314 18.23 3.00 -19.11
N ASP A 315 18.60 2.85 -17.85
CA ASP A 315 19.33 1.71 -17.33
C ASP A 315 18.47 0.44 -17.19
N CYS A 316 19.13 -0.66 -16.90
CA CYS A 316 18.51 -1.93 -16.55
C CYS A 316 18.68 -2.22 -15.06
N THR A 317 17.83 -3.07 -14.51
CA THR A 317 18.06 -3.67 -13.19
C THR A 317 19.30 -4.55 -13.25
N ASP A 318 20.02 -4.61 -12.15
CA ASP A 318 21.23 -5.42 -12.00
C ASP A 318 21.06 -6.52 -10.93
N SER A 319 22.15 -7.15 -10.52
CA SER A 319 22.14 -8.22 -9.53
C SER A 319 21.67 -7.79 -8.13
N THR A 320 21.62 -6.49 -7.81
CA THR A 320 21.08 -5.99 -6.56
C THR A 320 19.55 -6.19 -6.46
N TRP A 321 18.90 -6.40 -7.62
CA TRP A 321 17.47 -6.70 -7.73
C TRP A 321 17.13 -8.18 -7.56
N TYR A 322 18.11 -9.08 -7.47
CA TYR A 322 17.85 -10.53 -7.44
C TYR A 322 17.27 -11.00 -6.11
N GLU A 323 17.62 -10.35 -4.99
CA GLU A 323 16.95 -10.64 -3.71
C GLU A 323 15.48 -10.26 -3.77
N ASN A 324 14.58 -11.17 -3.33
CA ASN A 324 13.15 -10.97 -3.40
C ASN A 324 12.38 -11.81 -2.38
N ASP A 325 11.11 -11.48 -2.19
CA ASP A 325 10.17 -12.17 -1.31
C ASP A 325 9.20 -13.10 -2.07
N GLY A 326 9.46 -13.34 -3.35
CA GLY A 326 8.63 -14.14 -4.25
C GLY A 326 7.62 -13.33 -5.07
N ILE A 327 7.42 -12.03 -4.78
CA ILE A 327 6.54 -11.09 -5.49
C ILE A 327 7.27 -9.78 -5.79
N VAL A 328 8.02 -9.24 -4.83
CA VAL A 328 8.69 -7.94 -4.91
C VAL A 328 10.18 -8.11 -4.65
N ASN A 329 11.02 -7.43 -5.44
CA ASN A 329 12.45 -7.36 -5.22
C ASN A 329 12.75 -6.56 -3.95
N THR A 330 13.58 -7.09 -3.06
CA THR A 330 13.85 -6.51 -1.72
C THR A 330 14.33 -5.07 -1.81
N ILE A 331 15.22 -4.76 -2.77
CA ILE A 331 15.73 -3.40 -2.97
C ILE A 331 14.62 -2.39 -3.30
N SER A 332 13.56 -2.86 -3.97
CA SER A 332 12.42 -2.02 -4.34
C SER A 332 11.54 -1.62 -3.15
N GLN A 333 11.68 -2.31 -2.02
CA GLN A 333 10.84 -2.11 -0.84
C GLN A 333 11.40 -1.07 0.15
N LEU A 334 12.66 -0.64 -0.04
CA LEU A 334 13.32 0.27 0.90
C LEU A 334 12.76 1.70 0.85
N GLY A 335 12.28 2.11 -0.31
CA GLY A 335 11.75 3.44 -0.59
C GLY A 335 11.84 3.79 -2.07
N PRO A 336 11.27 4.92 -2.50
CA PRO A 336 11.26 5.34 -3.90
C PRO A 336 12.62 5.88 -4.34
N THR A 337 13.26 5.21 -5.31
CA THR A 337 14.59 5.57 -5.84
C THR A 337 14.66 5.64 -7.35
N SER A 338 13.62 5.28 -8.09
CA SER A 338 13.66 5.20 -9.56
C SER A 338 13.13 6.43 -10.30
N GLY A 339 12.78 7.50 -9.61
CA GLY A 339 12.27 8.74 -10.22
C GLY A 339 13.36 9.55 -10.91
N GLN A 340 13.05 10.18 -12.07
CA GLN A 340 13.96 11.08 -12.77
C GLN A 340 14.18 12.43 -12.07
N SER A 341 13.19 12.88 -11.28
CA SER A 341 13.24 14.14 -10.51
C SER A 341 14.00 14.02 -9.17
N GLY A 342 14.86 13.01 -9.06
CA GLY A 342 15.61 12.70 -7.85
C GLY A 342 14.91 11.65 -6.98
N PHE A 343 15.64 11.15 -6.02
CA PHE A 343 15.20 10.12 -5.08
C PHE A 343 14.65 10.79 -3.82
N ASP A 344 13.68 10.14 -3.18
CA ASP A 344 13.35 10.48 -1.80
C ASP A 344 14.50 10.03 -0.90
N LYS A 345 14.78 10.80 0.15
CA LYS A 345 15.81 10.42 1.11
C LYS A 345 15.38 9.16 1.87
N ILE A 346 16.27 8.17 1.94
CA ILE A 346 16.08 6.95 2.73
C ILE A 346 17.11 6.95 3.85
N ILE A 347 16.66 6.74 5.08
CA ILE A 347 17.47 6.66 6.30
C ILE A 347 17.23 5.30 6.93
N THR A 348 18.28 4.56 7.25
CA THR A 348 18.14 3.33 8.04
C THR A 348 17.80 3.72 9.47
N TYR A 349 16.62 3.35 9.94
CA TYR A 349 16.15 3.61 11.29
C TYR A 349 16.94 2.76 12.30
N LYS A 350 17.41 3.38 13.35
CA LYS A 350 18.13 2.71 14.45
C LYS A 350 17.40 2.91 15.78
N ASP A 351 17.00 4.16 16.04
CA ASP A 351 16.35 4.56 17.28
C ASP A 351 15.47 5.80 17.07
N GLU A 352 14.85 6.28 18.14
CA GLU A 352 13.91 7.41 18.09
C GLU A 352 14.55 8.74 17.62
N ASP A 353 15.89 8.88 17.73
CA ASP A 353 16.60 10.08 17.25
C ASP A 353 16.61 10.17 15.71
N ASP A 354 16.35 9.08 15.01
CA ASP A 354 16.20 9.04 13.55
C ASP A 354 14.82 9.54 13.07
N LEU A 355 13.85 9.76 13.96
CA LEU A 355 12.49 10.17 13.61
C LEU A 355 12.47 11.56 12.96
N VAL A 356 12.33 11.58 11.65
CA VAL A 356 12.23 12.81 10.85
C VAL A 356 11.10 12.69 9.83
N THR A 357 10.46 13.81 9.52
CA THR A 357 9.48 13.92 8.44
C THR A 357 10.18 14.12 7.08
N GLY A 358 9.50 13.84 5.99
CA GLY A 358 10.01 14.08 4.63
C GLY A 358 11.09 13.11 4.16
N ALA A 359 11.39 12.07 4.92
CA ALA A 359 12.32 11.00 4.56
C ALA A 359 11.72 9.63 4.85
N TRP A 360 12.11 8.62 4.07
CA TRP A 360 11.75 7.23 4.29
C TRP A 360 12.66 6.63 5.37
N LEU A 361 12.08 6.24 6.48
CA LEU A 361 12.75 5.53 7.57
C LEU A 361 12.66 4.03 7.26
N TYR A 362 13.77 3.46 6.82
CA TYR A 362 13.88 2.03 6.54
C TYR A 362 14.02 1.26 7.85
N MET A 363 12.97 0.51 8.21
CA MET A 363 12.81 -0.19 9.49
C MET A 363 13.50 -1.56 9.52
N GLY A 364 14.18 -1.94 8.44
CA GLY A 364 14.89 -3.20 8.32
C GLY A 364 14.20 -4.22 7.41
N LYS A 365 14.93 -5.35 7.23
CA LYS A 365 14.50 -6.48 6.41
C LYS A 365 14.16 -7.67 7.29
N TYR A 366 13.04 -8.32 6.98
CA TYR A 366 12.61 -9.57 7.59
C TYR A 366 12.84 -10.74 6.60
N THR A 367 13.40 -11.85 7.10
CA THR A 367 13.57 -13.08 6.30
C THR A 367 12.23 -13.81 6.22
N MET A 368 11.33 -13.23 5.44
CA MET A 368 9.97 -13.70 5.23
C MET A 368 9.61 -13.55 3.75
N ASP A 369 8.69 -14.37 3.25
CA ASP A 369 8.11 -14.14 1.93
C ASP A 369 6.97 -13.12 1.99
N HIS A 370 6.49 -12.75 0.82
CA HIS A 370 5.50 -11.67 0.64
C HIS A 370 4.21 -11.86 1.43
N LYS A 371 3.81 -13.10 1.67
CA LYS A 371 2.55 -13.45 2.36
C LYS A 371 2.73 -13.59 3.87
N ALA A 372 3.93 -13.97 4.31
CA ALA A 372 4.20 -14.29 5.70
C ALA A 372 3.97 -13.09 6.62
N PHE A 373 4.33 -11.88 6.18
CA PHE A 373 4.12 -10.66 6.94
C PHE A 373 2.63 -10.31 7.14
N MET A 374 1.76 -10.87 6.29
CA MET A 374 0.30 -10.73 6.42
C MET A 374 -0.35 -11.91 7.13
N GLY A 375 0.42 -12.86 7.63
CA GLY A 375 -0.09 -14.06 8.30
C GLY A 375 -0.74 -15.08 7.35
N HIS A 376 -0.49 -14.98 6.03
CA HIS A 376 -1.10 -15.87 5.05
C HIS A 376 -0.23 -17.10 4.77
N GLY A 377 -0.63 -18.25 5.24
CA GLY A 377 0.05 -19.52 5.01
C GLY A 377 0.30 -20.29 6.31
N ASN A 378 0.88 -21.47 6.20
CA ASN A 378 1.27 -22.27 7.35
C ASN A 378 2.68 -21.86 7.79
N TYR A 379 2.78 -20.86 8.63
CA TYR A 379 4.03 -20.43 9.23
C TYR A 379 4.12 -20.92 10.68
N SER A 380 5.34 -20.95 11.22
CA SER A 380 5.56 -21.30 12.63
C SER A 380 4.98 -20.21 13.55
N ASP A 381 4.60 -20.60 14.77
CA ASP A 381 4.13 -19.66 15.82
C ASP A 381 5.16 -18.57 16.09
N GLU A 382 6.45 -18.89 15.94
CA GLU A 382 7.54 -17.91 16.05
C GLU A 382 7.43 -16.81 14.98
N THR A 383 7.17 -17.19 13.71
CA THR A 383 6.99 -16.24 12.61
C THR A 383 5.79 -15.33 12.88
N ILE A 384 4.66 -15.88 13.28
CA ILE A 384 3.45 -15.12 13.61
C ILE A 384 3.69 -14.18 14.79
N THR A 385 4.38 -14.65 15.82
CA THR A 385 4.75 -13.84 17.01
C THR A 385 5.63 -12.64 16.61
N ILE A 386 6.61 -12.84 15.72
CA ILE A 386 7.43 -11.74 15.19
C ILE A 386 6.54 -10.70 14.51
N VAL A 387 5.61 -11.12 13.67
CA VAL A 387 4.73 -10.19 12.95
C VAL A 387 3.84 -9.41 13.92
N TYR A 388 3.22 -10.07 14.90
CA TYR A 388 2.45 -9.40 15.94
C TYR A 388 3.27 -8.35 16.70
N ASN A 389 4.49 -8.70 17.09
CA ASN A 389 5.38 -7.78 17.78
C ASN A 389 5.72 -6.56 16.91
N VAL A 390 5.99 -6.78 15.63
CA VAL A 390 6.27 -5.67 14.69
C VAL A 390 5.08 -4.73 14.59
N PHE A 391 3.86 -5.24 14.41
CA PHE A 391 2.66 -4.41 14.34
C PHE A 391 2.42 -3.64 15.63
N ASN A 392 2.54 -4.29 16.79
CA ASN A 392 2.34 -3.64 18.08
C ASN A 392 3.40 -2.56 18.38
N GLU A 393 4.68 -2.88 18.21
CA GLU A 393 5.76 -1.91 18.45
C GLU A 393 5.71 -0.75 17.46
N HIS A 394 5.33 -1.02 16.21
CA HIS A 394 5.16 0.05 15.23
C HIS A 394 3.95 0.92 15.55
N SER A 395 2.82 0.34 15.95
CA SER A 395 1.63 1.11 16.39
C SER A 395 1.94 2.00 17.59
N LYS A 396 2.69 1.50 18.59
CA LYS A 396 3.19 2.34 19.70
C LYS A 396 4.02 3.52 19.20
N ARG A 397 4.90 3.27 18.21
CA ARG A 397 5.70 4.34 17.57
C ARG A 397 4.81 5.36 16.88
N LEU A 398 3.80 4.93 16.13
CA LEU A 398 2.86 5.84 15.48
C LEU A 398 2.14 6.74 16.49
N MET A 399 1.71 6.18 17.63
CA MET A 399 1.06 6.96 18.70
C MET A 399 2.04 7.89 19.43
N SER A 400 3.35 7.59 19.44
CA SER A 400 4.36 8.45 20.04
C SER A 400 4.77 9.64 19.17
N LEU A 401 4.41 9.65 17.88
CA LEU A 401 4.73 10.75 16.99
C LEU A 401 4.05 12.04 17.47
N PRO A 402 4.74 13.19 17.39
CA PRO A 402 4.12 14.47 17.71
C PRO A 402 2.85 14.70 16.89
N ALA A 403 1.80 15.24 17.49
CA ALA A 403 0.63 15.74 16.76
C ALA A 403 1.04 16.86 15.78
N PHE A 404 0.16 17.21 14.80
CA PHE A 404 0.42 18.33 13.91
C PHE A 404 0.40 19.65 14.64
#